data_9fa7bf2fab7774b2f3c1007964055f43
#
_entry.id   9fa7bf2fab7774b2f3c1007964055f43
#
_cell.length_a   1.000
_cell.length_b   1.000
_cell.length_c   1.000
_cell.angle_alpha   90.00
_cell.angle_beta   90.00
_cell.angle_gamma   90.00
#
_symmetry.space_group_name_H-M   'P 1'
#
loop_
_entity.id
_entity.type
_entity.pdbx_description
1 polymer ?
#
loop_
_entity_poly.entity_id
_entity_poly.type
_entity_poly.pdbx_seq_one_letter_code
_entity_poly.pdbx_strand_id
1 'polypeptide(L)'
;MKLLHSLSTTTIFSLGLLLCSSAMAQSNNEEEEAIAGAMAAMDEFMVSFNARDPEAWAASLNYPHVRFASGTVTVWDSAEEFAQTDSFERLQRAGWDHSHWLTREVILVSSEKVHISTVFQRFNRDNQPISTYQSLYIVTKVDGHWGTQARSSMAP
;
A
#
# COMPACT_ATOMS: atom_id res chain seq x y z
N MET A 1 64.04 35.16 20.16
CA MET A 1 62.67 35.73 20.11
C MET A 1 61.94 35.09 18.92
N LYS A 2 61.25 33.97 19.12
CA LYS A 2 60.48 33.28 18.11
C LYS A 2 59.06 33.07 18.65
N LEU A 3 58.09 33.73 18.08
CA LEU A 3 56.66 33.51 18.35
C LEU A 3 56.18 32.26 17.59
N LEU A 4 55.64 31.29 18.30
CA LEU A 4 54.93 30.13 17.76
C LEU A 4 53.45 30.53 17.63
N HIS A 5 52.94 30.41 16.41
CA HIS A 5 51.52 30.49 16.14
C HIS A 5 50.87 29.12 16.33
N SER A 6 50.03 28.99 17.31
CA SER A 6 49.12 27.85 17.48
C SER A 6 47.87 28.13 16.62
N LEU A 7 47.70 27.39 15.52
CA LEU A 7 46.43 27.39 14.77
C LEU A 7 45.52 26.29 15.36
N SER A 8 44.39 26.74 15.83
CA SER A 8 43.32 25.95 16.41
C SER A 8 42.61 25.08 15.35
N THR A 9 42.62 23.76 15.55
CA THR A 9 42.03 22.74 14.68
C THR A 9 40.68 22.25 15.26
N THR A 10 39.73 23.17 15.55
CA THR A 10 38.50 22.76 16.28
C THR A 10 37.19 23.01 15.55
N THR A 11 37.15 23.25 14.23
CA THR A 11 35.91 23.74 13.57
C THR A 11 35.29 22.75 12.55
N ILE A 12 35.81 21.54 12.37
CA ILE A 12 35.30 20.63 11.30
C ILE A 12 34.33 19.53 11.82
N PHE A 13 34.23 19.30 13.14
CA PHE A 13 33.43 18.17 13.66
C PHE A 13 31.92 18.47 13.86
N SER A 14 31.51 19.74 13.95
CA SER A 14 30.09 20.09 14.22
C SER A 14 29.20 20.13 12.97
N LEU A 15 29.74 20.31 11.78
CA LEU A 15 28.96 20.41 10.55
C LEU A 15 28.46 19.04 10.04
N GLY A 16 29.22 17.98 10.28
CA GLY A 16 28.85 16.61 9.88
C GLY A 16 27.67 16.04 10.66
N LEU A 17 27.52 16.39 11.93
CA LEU A 17 26.41 15.90 12.78
C LEU A 17 25.05 16.53 12.41
N LEU A 18 25.03 17.80 12.02
CA LEU A 18 23.81 18.49 11.60
C LEU A 18 23.26 17.97 10.26
N LEU A 19 24.12 17.62 9.32
CA LEU A 19 23.72 17.07 8.02
C LEU A 19 23.14 15.65 8.14
N CYS A 20 23.67 14.84 9.05
CA CYS A 20 23.18 13.48 9.29
C CYS A 20 21.79 13.49 9.95
N SER A 21 21.54 14.40 10.89
CA SER A 21 20.25 14.54 11.57
C SER A 21 19.13 14.99 10.64
N SER A 22 19.41 15.91 9.70
CA SER A 22 18.42 16.36 8.72
C SER A 22 18.07 15.29 7.68
N ALA A 23 19.03 14.49 7.24
CA ALA A 23 18.79 13.40 6.30
C ALA A 23 17.92 12.28 6.92
N MET A 24 18.16 11.93 8.18
CA MET A 24 17.34 10.94 8.89
C MET A 24 15.90 11.44 9.15
N ALA A 25 15.74 12.71 9.50
CA ALA A 25 14.42 13.30 9.70
C ALA A 25 13.62 13.38 8.40
N GLN A 26 14.28 13.65 7.28
CA GLN A 26 13.64 13.69 5.97
C GLN A 26 13.22 12.28 5.51
N SER A 27 14.06 11.26 5.69
CA SER A 27 13.71 9.87 5.38
C SER A 27 12.50 9.39 6.17
N ASN A 28 12.43 9.69 7.48
CA ASN A 28 11.28 9.32 8.30
C ASN A 28 9.98 10.00 7.84
N ASN A 29 10.05 11.28 7.44
CA ASN A 29 8.88 11.99 6.93
C ASN A 29 8.38 11.42 5.60
N GLU A 30 9.29 11.05 4.69
CA GLU A 30 8.95 10.42 3.40
C GLU A 30 8.30 9.05 3.60
N GLU A 31 8.77 8.26 4.57
CA GLU A 31 8.15 6.97 4.91
C GLU A 31 6.76 7.14 5.54
N GLU A 32 6.57 8.10 6.43
CA GLU A 32 5.26 8.41 7.02
C GLU A 32 4.25 8.86 5.95
N GLU A 33 4.67 9.72 5.02
CA GLU A 33 3.84 10.15 3.88
C GLU A 33 3.49 8.96 2.96
N ALA A 34 4.45 8.07 2.70
CA ALA A 34 4.23 6.88 1.91
C ALA A 34 3.22 5.92 2.58
N ILE A 35 3.35 5.70 3.88
CA ILE A 35 2.39 4.90 4.65
C ILE A 35 0.99 5.51 4.59
N ALA A 36 0.87 6.82 4.81
CA ALA A 36 -0.41 7.51 4.75
C ALA A 36 -1.07 7.39 3.37
N GLY A 37 -0.29 7.61 2.29
CA GLY A 37 -0.76 7.46 0.91
C GLY A 37 -1.20 6.03 0.58
N ALA A 38 -0.41 5.04 0.97
CA ALA A 38 -0.74 3.63 0.75
C ALA A 38 -1.99 3.20 1.55
N MET A 39 -2.14 3.66 2.80
CA MET A 39 -3.34 3.34 3.60
C MET A 39 -4.60 3.99 3.01
N ALA A 40 -4.51 5.21 2.50
CA ALA A 40 -5.62 5.87 1.79
C ALA A 40 -6.02 5.09 0.53
N ALA A 41 -5.07 4.64 -0.29
CA ALA A 41 -5.34 3.80 -1.45
C ALA A 41 -6.02 2.47 -1.07
N MET A 42 -5.64 1.86 0.06
CA MET A 42 -6.31 0.66 0.58
C MET A 42 -7.74 0.94 1.08
N ASP A 43 -8.02 2.14 1.60
CA ASP A 43 -9.38 2.55 1.96
C ASP A 43 -10.24 2.73 0.70
N GLU A 44 -9.74 3.40 -0.33
CA GLU A 44 -10.42 3.56 -1.61
C GLU A 44 -10.71 2.22 -2.28
N PHE A 45 -9.72 1.30 -2.26
CA PHE A 45 -9.91 -0.08 -2.72
C PHE A 45 -11.10 -0.76 -2.04
N MET A 46 -11.22 -0.70 -0.72
CA MET A 46 -12.30 -1.34 0.01
C MET A 46 -13.65 -0.65 -0.20
N VAL A 47 -13.66 0.68 -0.27
CA VAL A 47 -14.88 1.46 -0.52
C VAL A 47 -15.45 1.14 -1.90
N SER A 48 -14.64 1.22 -2.95
CA SER A 48 -15.07 0.93 -4.33
C SER A 48 -15.48 -0.54 -4.51
N PHE A 49 -14.75 -1.46 -3.90
CA PHE A 49 -15.09 -2.88 -3.88
C PHE A 49 -16.46 -3.12 -3.23
N ASN A 50 -16.75 -2.54 -2.07
CA ASN A 50 -18.02 -2.67 -1.39
C ASN A 50 -19.17 -1.97 -2.12
N ALA A 51 -18.89 -0.87 -2.83
CA ALA A 51 -19.84 -0.19 -3.69
C ALA A 51 -20.23 -1.02 -4.93
N ARG A 52 -19.46 -2.06 -5.25
CA ARG A 52 -19.59 -2.86 -6.48
C ARG A 52 -19.44 -2.01 -7.74
N ASP A 53 -18.56 -1.04 -7.67
CA ASP A 53 -18.24 -0.13 -8.76
C ASP A 53 -16.94 -0.63 -9.43
N PRO A 54 -17.01 -1.31 -10.58
CA PRO A 54 -15.84 -1.87 -11.23
C PRO A 54 -14.88 -0.80 -11.73
N GLU A 55 -15.38 0.37 -12.14
CA GLU A 55 -14.56 1.47 -12.66
C GLU A 55 -13.81 2.16 -11.50
N ALA A 56 -14.49 2.50 -10.41
CA ALA A 56 -13.86 3.07 -9.24
C ALA A 56 -12.89 2.09 -8.59
N TRP A 57 -13.21 0.78 -8.60
CA TRP A 57 -12.31 -0.23 -8.08
C TRP A 57 -11.06 -0.37 -8.96
N ALA A 58 -11.20 -0.36 -10.29
CA ALA A 58 -10.09 -0.34 -11.23
C ALA A 58 -9.20 0.90 -11.05
N ALA A 59 -9.81 2.07 -10.78
CA ALA A 59 -9.09 3.32 -10.54
C ALA A 59 -8.27 3.33 -9.23
N SER A 60 -8.60 2.48 -8.24
CA SER A 60 -7.83 2.32 -7.00
C SER A 60 -6.57 1.46 -7.15
N LEU A 61 -6.29 0.99 -8.37
CA LEU A 61 -5.16 0.12 -8.69
C LEU A 61 -4.09 0.86 -9.49
N ASN A 62 -2.88 0.30 -9.50
CA ASN A 62 -1.82 0.64 -10.45
C ASN A 62 -1.61 -0.53 -11.43
N TYR A 63 -1.23 -0.22 -12.65
CA TYR A 63 -1.09 -1.19 -13.74
C TYR A 63 0.36 -1.31 -14.23
N PRO A 64 0.80 -2.50 -14.70
CA PRO A 64 0.02 -3.74 -14.69
C PRO A 64 -0.33 -4.18 -13.26
N HIS A 65 -1.59 -4.60 -13.04
CA HIS A 65 -2.02 -5.15 -11.75
C HIS A 65 -1.86 -6.67 -11.73
N VAL A 66 -1.21 -7.20 -10.68
CA VAL A 66 -0.94 -8.62 -10.54
C VAL A 66 -1.68 -9.20 -9.34
N ARG A 67 -2.43 -10.28 -9.57
CA ARG A 67 -3.10 -11.01 -8.50
C ARG A 67 -2.63 -12.46 -8.45
N PHE A 68 -2.16 -12.88 -7.27
CA PHE A 68 -1.95 -14.28 -6.93
C PHE A 68 -3.14 -14.74 -6.08
N ALA A 69 -3.90 -15.73 -6.57
CA ALA A 69 -5.04 -16.29 -5.85
C ALA A 69 -5.03 -17.80 -5.97
N SER A 70 -4.88 -18.49 -4.85
CA SER A 70 -4.93 -19.97 -4.77
C SER A 70 -4.11 -20.69 -5.86
N GLY A 71 -2.90 -20.22 -6.15
CA GLY A 71 -2.01 -20.79 -7.17
C GLY A 71 -2.24 -20.28 -8.59
N THR A 72 -3.28 -19.46 -8.82
CA THR A 72 -3.52 -18.80 -10.11
C THR A 72 -2.89 -17.40 -10.08
N VAL A 73 -2.19 -17.06 -11.17
CA VAL A 73 -1.66 -15.69 -11.38
C VAL A 73 -2.48 -15.06 -12.48
N THR A 74 -3.04 -13.90 -12.22
CA THR A 74 -3.75 -13.06 -13.20
C THR A 74 -3.05 -11.72 -13.28
N VAL A 75 -2.89 -11.21 -14.50
CA VAL A 75 -2.32 -9.89 -14.78
C VAL A 75 -3.35 -9.13 -15.60
N TRP A 76 -3.57 -7.88 -15.26
CA TRP A 76 -4.35 -6.92 -16.04
C TRP A 76 -3.43 -5.75 -16.40
N ASP A 77 -3.36 -5.43 -17.68
CA ASP A 77 -2.48 -4.38 -18.17
C ASP A 77 -3.11 -2.99 -18.08
N SER A 78 -4.44 -2.90 -17.93
CA SER A 78 -5.15 -1.62 -17.85
C SER A 78 -6.39 -1.66 -16.93
N ALA A 79 -6.87 -0.47 -16.56
CA ALA A 79 -8.09 -0.30 -15.78
C ALA A 79 -9.33 -0.80 -16.54
N GLU A 80 -9.38 -0.59 -17.86
CA GLU A 80 -10.48 -1.05 -18.72
C GLU A 80 -10.57 -2.58 -18.71
N GLU A 81 -9.44 -3.27 -18.83
CA GLU A 81 -9.40 -4.72 -18.79
C GLU A 81 -9.84 -5.25 -17.41
N PHE A 82 -9.36 -4.62 -16.33
CA PHE A 82 -9.74 -4.98 -14.97
C PHE A 82 -11.23 -4.79 -14.71
N ALA A 83 -11.81 -3.66 -15.13
CA ALA A 83 -13.21 -3.32 -14.91
C ALA A 83 -14.19 -4.31 -15.58
N GLN A 84 -13.75 -5.02 -16.62
CA GLN A 84 -14.55 -6.05 -17.31
C GLN A 84 -14.60 -7.38 -16.54
N THR A 85 -13.88 -7.50 -15.42
CA THR A 85 -13.83 -8.75 -14.64
C THR A 85 -15.14 -8.95 -13.85
N ASP A 86 -15.86 -10.05 -14.11
CA ASP A 86 -17.09 -10.45 -13.40
C ASP A 86 -16.78 -10.99 -11.99
N SER A 87 -16.29 -10.13 -11.12
CA SER A 87 -15.96 -10.52 -9.73
C SER A 87 -17.17 -10.42 -8.79
N PHE A 88 -18.02 -9.44 -8.97
CA PHE A 88 -19.10 -9.13 -8.02
C PHE A 88 -20.25 -10.13 -8.08
N GLU A 89 -20.71 -10.53 -9.28
CA GLU A 89 -21.78 -11.51 -9.40
C GLU A 89 -21.42 -12.86 -8.75
N ARG A 90 -20.18 -13.33 -8.94
CA ARG A 90 -19.71 -14.55 -8.30
C ARG A 90 -19.72 -14.43 -6.78
N LEU A 91 -19.27 -13.32 -6.22
CA LEU A 91 -19.27 -13.09 -4.78
C LEU A 91 -20.67 -12.99 -4.22
N GLN A 92 -21.59 -12.30 -4.89
CA GLN A 92 -22.99 -12.17 -4.49
C GLN A 92 -23.71 -13.52 -4.50
N ARG A 93 -23.47 -14.36 -5.52
CA ARG A 93 -23.98 -15.75 -5.55
C ARG A 93 -23.48 -16.60 -4.37
N ALA A 94 -22.29 -16.29 -3.85
CA ALA A 94 -21.72 -16.91 -2.65
C ALA A 94 -22.22 -16.29 -1.33
N GLY A 95 -23.17 -15.35 -1.40
CA GLY A 95 -23.78 -14.71 -0.23
C GLY A 95 -23.04 -13.46 0.27
N TRP A 96 -21.99 -12.99 -0.43
CA TRP A 96 -21.27 -11.78 -0.06
C TRP A 96 -22.11 -10.51 -0.29
N ASP A 97 -22.04 -9.62 0.69
CA ASP A 97 -22.61 -8.27 0.61
C ASP A 97 -21.53 -7.20 0.73
N HIS A 98 -20.68 -7.30 1.73
CA HIS A 98 -19.58 -6.34 1.96
C HIS A 98 -18.39 -6.99 2.67
N SER A 99 -17.30 -6.24 2.77
CA SER A 99 -16.07 -6.67 3.43
C SER A 99 -15.51 -5.56 4.31
N HIS A 100 -14.76 -5.94 5.35
CA HIS A 100 -13.99 -5.02 6.18
C HIS A 100 -12.57 -5.52 6.40
N TRP A 101 -11.64 -4.58 6.52
CA TRP A 101 -10.32 -4.87 7.05
C TRP A 101 -10.42 -5.19 8.53
N LEU A 102 -9.91 -6.34 8.96
CA LEU A 102 -9.71 -6.64 10.37
C LEU A 102 -8.35 -6.12 10.85
N THR A 103 -7.31 -6.31 10.03
CA THR A 103 -5.97 -5.78 10.28
C THR A 103 -5.33 -5.30 9.00
N ARG A 104 -4.48 -4.27 9.12
CA ARG A 104 -3.55 -3.81 8.08
C ARG A 104 -2.23 -3.47 8.77
N GLU A 105 -1.20 -4.20 8.46
CA GLU A 105 0.13 -4.05 9.07
C GLU A 105 1.16 -3.75 7.97
N VAL A 106 1.84 -2.63 8.09
CA VAL A 106 2.96 -2.27 7.20
C VAL A 106 4.15 -3.15 7.56
N ILE A 107 4.65 -3.89 6.57
CA ILE A 107 5.79 -4.80 6.76
C ILE A 107 7.07 -4.33 6.08
N LEU A 108 6.95 -3.55 5.00
CA LEU A 108 8.07 -2.91 4.30
C LEU A 108 7.61 -1.56 3.76
N VAL A 109 8.47 -0.55 3.81
CA VAL A 109 8.18 0.79 3.34
C VAL A 109 9.36 1.39 2.59
N SER A 110 9.06 2.15 1.55
CA SER A 110 9.94 3.10 0.88
C SER A 110 9.09 4.29 0.43
N SER A 111 9.71 5.37 -0.03
CA SER A 111 9.00 6.59 -0.47
C SER A 111 7.94 6.38 -1.57
N GLU A 112 8.02 5.27 -2.32
CA GLU A 112 7.12 5.00 -3.46
C GLU A 112 6.46 3.62 -3.43
N LYS A 113 6.72 2.83 -2.38
CA LYS A 113 6.18 1.47 -2.28
C LYS A 113 6.04 1.03 -0.84
N VAL A 114 4.85 0.49 -0.52
CA VAL A 114 4.53 -0.05 0.80
C VAL A 114 3.97 -1.46 0.65
N HIS A 115 4.49 -2.40 1.42
CA HIS A 115 3.94 -3.74 1.54
C HIS A 115 3.09 -3.83 2.80
N ILE A 116 1.85 -4.31 2.67
CA ILE A 116 0.87 -4.34 3.74
C ILE A 116 0.33 -5.77 3.88
N SER A 117 0.59 -6.38 5.03
CA SER A 117 -0.05 -7.62 5.45
C SER A 117 -1.45 -7.30 5.96
N THR A 118 -2.45 -8.06 5.51
CA THR A 118 -3.84 -7.78 5.85
C THR A 118 -4.60 -9.03 6.25
N VAL A 119 -5.59 -8.83 7.09
CA VAL A 119 -6.70 -9.78 7.28
C VAL A 119 -7.98 -9.03 6.94
N PHE A 120 -8.79 -9.57 6.04
CA PHE A 120 -10.11 -9.04 5.74
C PHE A 120 -11.19 -10.08 5.96
N GLN A 121 -12.39 -9.61 6.28
CA GLN A 121 -13.55 -10.45 6.52
C GLN A 121 -14.67 -10.05 5.58
N ARG A 122 -15.36 -11.06 5.04
CA ARG A 122 -16.56 -10.93 4.21
C ARG A 122 -17.81 -11.15 5.05
N PHE A 123 -18.85 -10.40 4.73
CA PHE A 123 -20.13 -10.44 5.42
C PHE A 123 -21.25 -10.64 4.43
N ASN A 124 -22.34 -11.26 4.91
CA ASN A 124 -23.62 -11.32 4.20
C ASN A 124 -24.46 -10.05 4.48
N ARG A 125 -25.64 -9.98 3.87
CA ARG A 125 -26.58 -8.85 4.02
C ARG A 125 -27.09 -8.67 5.46
N ASP A 126 -27.10 -9.73 6.25
CA ASP A 126 -27.50 -9.71 7.66
C ASP A 126 -26.34 -9.35 8.60
N ASN A 127 -25.25 -8.84 8.05
CA ASN A 127 -24.03 -8.47 8.76
C ASN A 127 -23.38 -9.65 9.52
N GLN A 128 -23.59 -10.88 9.04
CA GLN A 128 -22.95 -12.07 9.58
C GLN A 128 -21.66 -12.38 8.81
N PRO A 129 -20.57 -12.71 9.50
CA PRO A 129 -19.32 -13.08 8.85
C PRO A 129 -19.45 -14.41 8.11
N ILE A 130 -19.02 -14.47 6.86
CA ILE A 130 -19.06 -15.67 6.02
C ILE A 130 -17.67 -16.24 5.73
N SER A 131 -16.64 -15.42 5.72
CA SER A 131 -15.27 -15.87 5.50
C SER A 131 -14.25 -14.82 5.91
N THR A 132 -13.05 -15.28 6.29
CA THR A 132 -11.90 -14.44 6.64
C THR A 132 -10.68 -14.92 5.89
N TYR A 133 -9.91 -13.99 5.33
CA TYR A 133 -8.74 -14.29 4.52
C TYR A 133 -7.56 -13.42 4.87
N GLN A 134 -6.37 -14.00 4.78
CA GLN A 134 -5.09 -13.30 4.81
C GLN A 134 -4.69 -12.89 3.39
N SER A 135 -4.04 -11.74 3.28
CA SER A 135 -3.51 -11.26 2.00
C SER A 135 -2.30 -10.34 2.23
N LEU A 136 -1.45 -10.30 1.23
CA LEU A 136 -0.36 -9.33 1.11
C LEU A 136 -0.68 -8.38 -0.03
N TYR A 137 -0.65 -7.08 0.23
CA TYR A 137 -0.80 -6.03 -0.77
C TYR A 137 0.54 -5.32 -0.99
N ILE A 138 0.84 -5.04 -2.25
CA ILE A 138 1.95 -4.19 -2.66
C ILE A 138 1.32 -2.94 -3.28
N VAL A 139 1.39 -1.84 -2.54
CA VAL A 139 0.87 -0.54 -2.93
C VAL A 139 2.02 0.33 -3.40
N THR A 140 1.88 0.93 -4.56
CA THR A 140 2.94 1.75 -5.19
C THR A 140 2.41 3.15 -5.49
N LYS A 141 3.36 4.08 -5.63
CA LYS A 141 3.10 5.42 -6.15
C LYS A 141 3.61 5.52 -7.58
N VAL A 142 2.71 5.66 -8.54
CA VAL A 142 3.02 5.79 -9.96
C VAL A 142 2.46 7.11 -10.46
N ASP A 143 3.30 7.99 -11.01
CA ASP A 143 2.91 9.33 -11.47
C ASP A 143 2.12 10.15 -10.43
N GLY A 144 2.50 10.00 -9.15
CA GLY A 144 1.84 10.67 -8.03
C GLY A 144 0.61 9.97 -7.47
N HIS A 145 0.09 8.94 -8.14
CA HIS A 145 -1.07 8.15 -7.72
C HIS A 145 -0.63 6.95 -6.86
N TRP A 146 -1.17 6.83 -5.63
CA TRP A 146 -1.06 5.64 -4.81
C TRP A 146 -2.14 4.63 -5.18
N GLY A 147 -1.75 3.40 -5.58
CA GLY A 147 -2.68 2.35 -5.96
C GLY A 147 -2.12 0.95 -5.68
N THR A 148 -3.01 -0.02 -5.49
CA THR A 148 -2.61 -1.42 -5.34
C THR A 148 -2.10 -1.97 -6.66
N GLN A 149 -0.80 -2.26 -6.76
CA GLN A 149 -0.19 -2.82 -7.98
C GLN A 149 -0.13 -4.34 -7.95
N ALA A 150 0.03 -4.95 -6.80
CA ALA A 150 -0.03 -6.40 -6.68
C ALA A 150 -0.67 -6.83 -5.37
N ARG A 151 -1.31 -8.02 -5.40
CA ARG A 151 -1.77 -8.69 -4.20
C ARG A 151 -1.62 -10.20 -4.28
N SER A 152 -1.23 -10.80 -3.17
CA SER A 152 -1.33 -12.24 -2.94
C SER A 152 -2.45 -12.49 -1.94
N SER A 153 -3.46 -13.27 -2.30
CA SER A 153 -4.64 -13.48 -1.46
C SER A 153 -4.94 -14.96 -1.30
N MET A 154 -5.26 -15.36 -0.06
CA MET A 154 -5.76 -16.70 0.24
C MET A 154 -7.26 -16.86 -0.11
N ALA A 155 -7.94 -15.77 -0.51
CA ALA A 155 -9.27 -15.85 -1.08
C ALA A 155 -9.24 -16.44 -2.49
N PRO A 156 -10.19 -17.32 -2.83
CA PRO A 156 -10.29 -17.94 -4.15
C PRO A 156 -10.62 -16.94 -5.26
#